data_82c27884e429a3e39f663b9af69b20b6
#
_entry.id   82c27884e429a3e39f663b9af69b20b6
#
_cell.length_a   1.000
_cell.length_b   1.000
_cell.length_c   1.000
_cell.angle_alpha   90.00
_cell.angle_beta   90.00
_cell.angle_gamma   90.00
#
_symmetry.space_group_name_H-M   'P 1'
#
loop_
_entity.id
_entity.type
_entity.pdbx_description
1 polymer ?
#
loop_
_entity_poly.entity_id
_entity_poly.type
_entity_poly.pdbx_seq_one_letter_code
_entity_poly.pdbx_strand_id
1 'polypeptide(L)'
;RVGTPREADELLLVEPDEGFEMGFAPSGFPGHVVIHASSSTAGRAWLWLPAHPSVRPLPLMPVRPRTLVSADSAGDRLFIVHTGLTQEGSLAQAMLPAGGSPEALARLGVTSSSAFSRDSLVDRTPGTPLPEDEPAPLTPFESWEPLRSPGPGERITDVEAHADYVALSLRSGSLTQVDVWDRREASPTWRRVEVDAPVRTIATVPTPWNDPLRVEFQSQTVPPTVAEVSLPNPAPASSPEDPEGAALTVRTLRTREAPSWDPAEYVEERVWVLARDGATRIPVTLIHHRDARPDGTHAGWQIGYGSYEVSYDPEFETLRLPILRRVVYAIAHVRGGGEMGRAWYEDGKELVKEHTFTDFIDVADWLVDSGWVAPGRLVAEGRSAGGLLMGAVTNAAPDRFRAILAGVPFVDALTTILDPTLPLTVGEWEE
;
A
#
# COMPACT_ATOMS: atom_id res chain seq x y z
N ARG A 1 -25.50 1.33 -14.37
CA ARG A 1 -26.53 0.56 -13.63
C ARG A 1 -26.57 -0.85 -14.19
N VAL A 2 -26.46 -1.87 -13.36
CA VAL A 2 -26.48 -3.28 -13.85
C VAL A 2 -27.80 -3.53 -14.60
N GLY A 3 -27.67 -4.01 -15.86
CA GLY A 3 -28.80 -4.28 -16.73
C GLY A 3 -29.29 -3.13 -17.61
N THR A 4 -28.61 -1.96 -17.56
CA THR A 4 -28.84 -0.85 -18.49
C THR A 4 -27.69 -0.72 -19.49
N PRO A 5 -27.94 -0.18 -20.72
CA PRO A 5 -26.86 0.17 -21.64
C PRO A 5 -25.94 1.22 -21.04
N ARG A 6 -24.64 1.18 -21.41
CA ARG A 6 -23.62 2.13 -20.91
C ARG A 6 -23.99 3.60 -21.17
N GLU A 7 -24.72 3.86 -22.24
CA GLU A 7 -25.17 5.19 -22.62
C GLU A 7 -26.24 5.78 -21.66
N ALA A 8 -26.87 4.89 -20.88
CA ALA A 8 -27.84 5.25 -19.85
C ALA A 8 -27.20 5.40 -18.44
N ASP A 9 -25.91 5.18 -18.33
CA ASP A 9 -25.22 5.37 -17.07
C ASP A 9 -25.03 6.86 -16.79
N GLU A 10 -25.31 7.25 -15.57
CA GLU A 10 -25.13 8.61 -15.06
C GLU A 10 -23.68 8.82 -14.63
N LEU A 11 -23.09 9.93 -15.08
CA LEU A 11 -21.75 10.34 -14.70
C LEU A 11 -21.79 10.99 -13.30
N LEU A 12 -21.14 10.37 -12.32
CA LEU A 12 -21.14 10.83 -10.93
C LEU A 12 -20.05 11.87 -10.65
N LEU A 13 -18.83 11.59 -11.11
CA LEU A 13 -17.64 12.38 -10.81
C LEU A 13 -16.63 12.23 -11.96
N VAL A 14 -15.86 13.28 -12.21
CA VAL A 14 -14.71 13.26 -13.11
C VAL A 14 -13.54 13.95 -12.42
N GLU A 15 -12.39 13.30 -12.44
CA GLU A 15 -11.11 13.94 -12.15
C GLU A 15 -10.51 14.41 -13.47
N PRO A 16 -10.33 15.72 -13.67
CA PRO A 16 -9.82 16.24 -14.93
C PRO A 16 -8.30 16.14 -15.10
N ASP A 17 -7.58 15.89 -14.02
CA ASP A 17 -6.12 15.76 -14.04
C ASP A 17 -5.75 14.31 -14.38
N GLU A 18 -5.14 14.10 -15.54
CA GLU A 18 -4.74 12.78 -16.04
C GLU A 18 -3.62 12.11 -15.19
N GLY A 19 -2.94 12.88 -14.34
CA GLY A 19 -1.97 12.37 -13.38
C GLY A 19 -2.60 11.67 -12.17
N PHE A 20 -3.94 11.75 -12.03
CA PHE A 20 -4.66 11.12 -10.93
C PHE A 20 -5.35 9.84 -11.36
N GLU A 21 -5.15 8.79 -10.61
CA GLU A 21 -5.92 7.55 -10.71
C GLU A 21 -7.10 7.59 -9.75
N MET A 22 -8.28 7.17 -10.23
CA MET A 22 -9.51 7.13 -9.43
C MET A 22 -9.86 5.72 -8.98
N GLY A 23 -10.26 5.60 -7.72
CA GLY A 23 -10.80 4.39 -7.15
C GLY A 23 -12.00 4.66 -6.25
N PHE A 24 -12.70 3.60 -5.84
CA PHE A 24 -13.76 3.70 -4.84
C PHE A 24 -13.84 2.42 -4.01
N ALA A 25 -14.22 2.57 -2.76
CA ALA A 25 -14.46 1.46 -1.84
C ALA A 25 -15.72 1.74 -0.99
N PRO A 26 -16.51 0.71 -0.67
CA PRO A 26 -17.48 0.83 0.39
C PRO A 26 -16.76 1.23 1.67
N SER A 27 -17.30 2.23 2.39
CA SER A 27 -16.86 2.52 3.75
C SER A 27 -17.32 1.40 4.70
N GLY A 28 -16.64 1.22 5.81
CA GLY A 28 -17.14 0.38 6.89
C GLY A 28 -18.55 0.79 7.34
N PHE A 29 -18.92 2.06 7.27
CA PHE A 29 -20.24 2.55 7.66
C PHE A 29 -21.29 2.34 6.54
N PRO A 30 -22.44 1.68 6.84
CA PRO A 30 -23.47 1.40 5.85
C PRO A 30 -24.02 2.65 5.17
N GLY A 31 -24.11 2.59 3.84
CA GLY A 31 -24.64 3.69 3.01
C GLY A 31 -23.62 4.75 2.65
N HIS A 32 -22.36 4.56 3.02
CA HIS A 32 -21.23 5.39 2.60
C HIS A 32 -20.34 4.63 1.59
N VAL A 33 -19.91 5.33 0.55
CA VAL A 33 -18.85 4.89 -0.38
C VAL A 33 -17.84 6.02 -0.48
N VAL A 34 -16.58 5.71 -0.21
CA VAL A 34 -15.50 6.67 -0.39
C VAL A 34 -14.97 6.53 -1.81
N ILE A 35 -14.94 7.64 -2.55
CA ILE A 35 -14.27 7.77 -3.84
C ILE A 35 -12.98 8.52 -3.57
N HIS A 36 -11.88 8.05 -4.12
CA HIS A 36 -10.59 8.70 -4.02
C HIS A 36 -9.97 8.90 -5.39
N ALA A 37 -9.19 9.94 -5.53
CA ALA A 37 -8.28 10.16 -6.64
C ALA A 37 -6.91 10.49 -6.09
N SER A 38 -5.86 9.88 -6.62
CA SER A 38 -4.48 10.08 -6.15
C SER A 38 -3.48 10.06 -7.29
N SER A 39 -2.49 10.94 -7.20
CA SER A 39 -1.23 10.87 -7.94
C SER A 39 -0.11 10.35 -7.01
N SER A 40 1.13 10.35 -7.47
CA SER A 40 2.29 10.01 -6.63
C SER A 40 2.54 11.04 -5.50
N THR A 41 1.97 12.25 -5.61
CA THR A 41 2.25 13.37 -4.71
C THR A 41 1.04 13.92 -3.98
N ALA A 42 -0.17 13.74 -4.49
CA ALA A 42 -1.38 14.34 -3.92
C ALA A 42 -2.59 13.40 -3.96
N GLY A 43 -3.56 13.64 -3.08
CA GLY A 43 -4.78 12.87 -3.01
C GLY A 43 -6.01 13.72 -2.72
N ARG A 44 -7.18 13.20 -3.14
CA ARG A 44 -8.52 13.76 -2.94
C ARG A 44 -9.47 12.65 -2.52
N ALA A 45 -10.51 12.99 -1.75
CA ALA A 45 -11.54 12.03 -1.39
C ALA A 45 -12.92 12.67 -1.35
N TRP A 46 -13.91 11.88 -1.76
CA TRP A 46 -15.33 12.25 -1.74
C TRP A 46 -16.16 11.15 -1.09
N LEU A 47 -17.26 11.55 -0.50
CA LEU A 47 -18.28 10.65 0.02
C LEU A 47 -19.45 10.57 -0.95
N TRP A 48 -19.73 9.39 -1.46
CA TRP A 48 -20.93 9.11 -2.23
C TRP A 48 -21.95 8.33 -1.40
N LEU A 49 -23.23 8.70 -1.58
CA LEU A 49 -24.35 8.14 -0.86
C LEU A 49 -25.23 7.32 -1.83
N PRO A 50 -25.04 6.00 -1.96
CA PRO A 50 -25.75 5.18 -2.96
C PRO A 50 -27.28 5.20 -2.83
N ALA A 51 -27.81 5.42 -1.60
CA ALA A 51 -29.26 5.55 -1.38
C ALA A 51 -29.83 6.88 -1.90
N HIS A 52 -28.98 7.86 -2.20
CA HIS A 52 -29.32 9.19 -2.69
C HIS A 52 -28.58 9.50 -4.01
N PRO A 53 -28.82 8.72 -5.09
CA PRO A 53 -28.02 8.78 -6.30
C PRO A 53 -28.08 10.12 -7.05
N SER A 54 -29.10 10.95 -6.79
CA SER A 54 -29.20 12.30 -7.34
C SER A 54 -28.30 13.32 -6.64
N VAL A 55 -27.70 12.97 -5.50
CA VAL A 55 -26.72 13.81 -4.80
C VAL A 55 -25.36 13.49 -5.33
N ARG A 56 -24.62 14.54 -5.76
CA ARG A 56 -23.23 14.40 -6.19
C ARG A 56 -22.34 13.92 -5.02
N PRO A 57 -21.24 13.21 -5.31
CA PRO A 57 -20.24 12.93 -4.31
C PRO A 57 -19.81 14.21 -3.57
N LEU A 58 -19.82 14.15 -2.23
CA LEU A 58 -19.51 15.28 -1.36
C LEU A 58 -17.99 15.30 -1.10
N PRO A 59 -17.27 16.40 -1.35
CA PRO A 59 -15.87 16.48 -0.99
C PRO A 59 -15.67 16.22 0.51
N LEU A 60 -14.83 15.28 0.86
CA LEU A 60 -14.55 14.97 2.27
C LEU A 60 -13.64 16.02 2.89
N MET A 61 -12.64 16.48 2.12
CA MET A 61 -11.61 17.38 2.61
C MET A 61 -11.15 18.34 1.52
N PRO A 62 -10.54 19.47 1.90
CA PRO A 62 -9.95 20.39 0.94
C PRO A 62 -8.75 19.74 0.24
N VAL A 63 -8.53 20.11 -1.02
CA VAL A 63 -7.33 19.72 -1.76
C VAL A 63 -6.12 20.46 -1.19
N ARG A 64 -5.04 19.72 -0.93
CA ARG A 64 -3.74 20.29 -0.58
C ARG A 64 -2.66 19.76 -1.52
N PRO A 65 -1.85 20.65 -2.12
CA PRO A 65 -0.70 20.22 -2.88
C PRO A 65 0.24 19.34 -2.04
N ARG A 66 0.79 18.32 -2.65
CA ARG A 66 1.76 17.40 -2.03
C ARG A 66 1.26 16.74 -0.73
N THR A 67 -0.04 16.44 -0.68
CA THR A 67 -0.65 15.76 0.47
C THR A 67 -1.41 14.55 -0.04
N LEU A 68 -0.89 13.36 0.24
CA LEU A 68 -1.61 12.10 0.04
C LEU A 68 -2.67 11.97 1.14
N VAL A 69 -3.79 11.35 0.80
CA VAL A 69 -4.88 11.10 1.74
C VAL A 69 -5.51 9.74 1.50
N SER A 70 -5.84 9.04 2.58
CA SER A 70 -6.78 7.94 2.62
C SER A 70 -7.79 8.20 3.73
N ALA A 71 -9.04 7.83 3.54
CA ALA A 71 -10.08 8.12 4.53
C ALA A 71 -11.14 7.04 4.58
N ASP A 72 -11.68 6.82 5.78
CA ASP A 72 -12.85 6.00 5.99
C ASP A 72 -13.75 6.60 7.08
N SER A 73 -15.03 6.24 7.07
CA SER A 73 -16.04 6.80 7.97
C SER A 73 -16.60 5.76 8.93
N ALA A 74 -16.86 6.18 10.15
CA ALA A 74 -17.46 5.34 11.18
C ALA A 74 -18.53 6.12 11.95
N GLY A 75 -19.77 6.08 11.45
CA GLY A 75 -20.89 6.81 12.01
C GLY A 75 -20.74 8.31 11.82
N ASP A 76 -20.61 9.03 12.93
CA ASP A 76 -20.47 10.48 12.97
C ASP A 76 -19.02 10.98 12.74
N ARG A 77 -18.06 10.08 12.52
CA ARG A 77 -16.64 10.41 12.41
C ARG A 77 -16.04 9.99 11.07
N LEU A 78 -15.17 10.81 10.59
CA LEU A 78 -14.24 10.53 9.51
C LEU A 78 -12.85 10.31 10.10
N PHE A 79 -12.18 9.23 9.69
CA PHE A 79 -10.78 8.94 9.99
C PHE A 79 -9.95 9.19 8.73
N ILE A 80 -8.84 9.90 8.87
CA ILE A 80 -8.07 10.43 7.74
C ILE A 80 -6.60 10.14 7.97
N VAL A 81 -6.00 9.33 7.13
CA VAL A 81 -4.55 9.23 7.01
C VAL A 81 -4.09 10.28 6.01
N HIS A 82 -3.13 11.11 6.38
CA HIS A 82 -2.64 12.19 5.52
C HIS A 82 -1.15 12.48 5.71
N THR A 83 -0.50 12.93 4.65
CA THR A 83 0.92 13.30 4.68
C THR A 83 1.17 14.80 4.96
N GLY A 84 0.14 15.53 5.35
CA GLY A 84 0.23 16.99 5.58
C GLY A 84 1.04 17.42 6.81
N LEU A 85 1.32 16.53 7.76
CA LEU A 85 2.17 16.79 8.93
C LEU A 85 3.54 16.11 8.81
N THR A 86 3.58 14.93 8.25
CA THR A 86 4.80 14.15 7.99
C THR A 86 4.60 13.34 6.72
N GLN A 87 5.63 13.21 5.91
CA GLN A 87 5.58 12.41 4.69
C GLN A 87 5.28 10.93 4.94
N GLU A 88 5.48 10.44 6.16
CA GLU A 88 5.23 9.05 6.56
C GLU A 88 3.76 8.80 6.99
N GLY A 89 2.88 9.77 6.81
CA GLY A 89 1.47 9.70 7.13
C GLY A 89 1.16 9.90 8.62
N SER A 90 0.07 10.58 8.91
CA SER A 90 -0.49 10.74 10.25
C SER A 90 -1.97 10.44 10.21
N LEU A 91 -2.51 9.83 11.26
CA LEU A 91 -3.94 9.64 11.41
C LEU A 91 -4.55 10.83 12.16
N ALA A 92 -5.61 11.38 11.60
CA ALA A 92 -6.49 12.33 12.25
C ALA A 92 -7.95 11.84 12.23
N GLN A 93 -8.80 12.46 13.02
CA GLN A 93 -10.25 12.31 12.92
C GLN A 93 -10.93 13.66 12.77
N ALA A 94 -12.12 13.65 12.20
CA ALA A 94 -12.99 14.81 12.15
C ALA A 94 -14.46 14.40 12.34
N MET A 95 -15.28 15.32 12.85
CA MET A 95 -16.72 15.08 12.95
C MET A 95 -17.39 15.31 11.60
N LEU A 96 -18.18 14.34 11.14
CA LEU A 96 -19.03 14.52 9.99
C LEU A 96 -20.24 15.40 10.34
N PRO A 97 -20.62 16.33 9.47
CA PRO A 97 -21.83 17.12 9.69
C PRO A 97 -23.06 16.23 9.87
N ALA A 98 -24.03 16.72 10.64
CA ALA A 98 -25.31 16.05 10.86
C ALA A 98 -25.20 14.60 11.38
N GLY A 99 -24.15 14.30 12.12
CA GLY A 99 -23.92 12.98 12.71
C GLY A 99 -23.61 11.87 11.69
N GLY A 100 -23.18 12.20 10.48
CA GLY A 100 -22.83 11.24 9.43
C GLY A 100 -24.01 10.49 8.82
N SER A 101 -25.27 10.79 9.18
CA SER A 101 -26.43 10.11 8.59
C SER A 101 -26.53 10.37 7.09
N PRO A 102 -26.67 9.32 6.24
CA PRO A 102 -26.79 9.48 4.80
C PRO A 102 -27.91 10.44 4.38
N GLU A 103 -29.07 10.39 5.05
CA GLU A 103 -30.21 11.26 4.77
C GLU A 103 -29.94 12.73 5.13
N ALA A 104 -29.18 12.94 6.20
CA ALA A 104 -28.84 14.28 6.64
C ALA A 104 -27.71 14.88 5.81
N LEU A 105 -26.70 14.09 5.44
CA LEU A 105 -25.64 14.47 4.54
C LEU A 105 -26.16 14.77 3.12
N ALA A 106 -27.13 13.98 2.65
CA ALA A 106 -27.77 14.22 1.34
C ALA A 106 -28.45 15.59 1.23
N ARG A 107 -28.89 16.18 2.33
CA ARG A 107 -29.47 17.55 2.38
C ARG A 107 -28.41 18.65 2.24
N LEU A 108 -27.15 18.34 2.51
CA LEU A 108 -26.03 19.27 2.35
C LEU A 108 -25.52 19.29 0.89
N GLY A 109 -25.81 18.22 0.15
CA GLY A 109 -25.34 18.07 -1.22
C GLY A 109 -26.16 18.87 -2.24
N VAL A 110 -25.49 19.22 -3.32
CA VAL A 110 -26.13 19.82 -4.49
C VAL A 110 -26.77 18.72 -5.32
N THR A 111 -28.08 18.81 -5.57
CA THR A 111 -28.75 17.91 -6.51
C THR A 111 -28.28 18.21 -7.93
N SER A 112 -27.98 17.18 -8.69
CA SER A 112 -27.50 17.30 -10.07
C SER A 112 -28.60 17.82 -11.01
N SER A 113 -28.92 19.10 -10.95
CA SER A 113 -29.81 19.73 -11.95
C SER A 113 -29.08 20.20 -13.20
N SER A 114 -27.74 20.20 -13.22
CA SER A 114 -26.92 20.40 -14.39
C SER A 114 -26.01 19.19 -14.58
N ALA A 115 -26.43 18.28 -15.46
CA ALA A 115 -25.59 17.20 -15.90
C ALA A 115 -24.25 17.75 -16.40
N PHE A 116 -23.13 17.19 -15.92
CA PHE A 116 -21.88 17.32 -16.66
C PHE A 116 -22.14 16.69 -18.02
N SER A 117 -22.18 17.51 -19.07
CA SER A 117 -22.21 16.99 -20.42
C SER A 117 -20.85 16.33 -20.67
N ARG A 118 -20.85 15.09 -21.16
CA ARG A 118 -19.63 14.43 -21.66
C ARG A 118 -18.85 15.34 -22.59
N ASP A 119 -19.56 16.13 -23.40
CA ASP A 119 -18.96 17.03 -24.36
C ASP A 119 -18.22 18.22 -23.73
N SER A 120 -18.57 18.62 -22.50
CA SER A 120 -17.87 19.69 -21.78
C SER A 120 -16.56 19.24 -21.12
N LEU A 121 -16.26 17.94 -21.14
CA LEU A 121 -15.08 17.36 -20.47
C LEU A 121 -13.98 16.96 -21.46
N VAL A 122 -14.31 16.80 -22.75
CA VAL A 122 -13.36 16.37 -23.80
C VAL A 122 -12.34 17.46 -24.18
N ASP A 123 -12.58 18.71 -23.79
CA ASP A 123 -11.81 19.90 -24.26
C ASP A 123 -11.04 20.62 -23.11
N ARG A 124 -10.74 19.93 -22.00
CA ARG A 124 -10.02 20.56 -20.89
C ARG A 124 -8.51 20.36 -20.98
N THR A 125 -7.79 21.46 -20.95
CA THR A 125 -6.34 21.51 -20.86
C THR A 125 -5.90 21.08 -19.44
N PRO A 126 -4.84 20.27 -19.27
CA PRO A 126 -4.25 19.97 -17.96
C PRO A 126 -3.98 21.24 -17.15
N GLY A 127 -4.35 21.24 -15.87
CA GLY A 127 -4.20 22.40 -14.98
C GLY A 127 -5.40 23.36 -14.94
N THR A 128 -6.52 23.05 -15.61
CA THR A 128 -7.76 23.86 -15.49
C THR A 128 -8.31 23.74 -14.07
N PRO A 129 -8.58 24.85 -13.35
CA PRO A 129 -9.20 24.81 -12.03
C PRO A 129 -10.51 24.03 -12.02
N LEU A 130 -10.80 23.32 -10.91
CA LEU A 130 -12.11 22.71 -10.69
C LEU A 130 -13.22 23.75 -10.85
N PRO A 131 -14.45 23.34 -11.23
CA PRO A 131 -15.58 24.26 -11.33
C PRO A 131 -15.75 25.04 -10.02
N GLU A 132 -16.00 26.34 -10.12
CA GLU A 132 -16.28 27.23 -8.98
C GLU A 132 -17.50 26.77 -8.12
N ASP A 133 -18.24 25.78 -8.61
CA ASP A 133 -19.44 25.20 -7.99
C ASP A 133 -19.18 23.91 -7.17
N GLU A 134 -17.93 23.56 -6.84
CA GLU A 134 -17.68 22.42 -5.95
C GLU A 134 -18.19 22.74 -4.53
N PRO A 135 -19.02 21.86 -3.89
CA PRO A 135 -19.50 22.10 -2.55
C PRO A 135 -18.34 22.25 -1.56
N ALA A 136 -18.55 23.04 -0.52
CA ALA A 136 -17.55 23.12 0.54
C ALA A 136 -17.26 21.73 1.14
N PRO A 137 -16.00 21.42 1.46
CA PRO A 137 -15.63 20.12 2.01
C PRO A 137 -16.32 19.88 3.36
N LEU A 138 -16.71 18.62 3.59
CA LEU A 138 -17.40 18.21 4.82
C LEU A 138 -16.54 18.41 6.08
N THR A 139 -15.22 18.24 5.95
CA THR A 139 -14.27 18.35 7.06
C THR A 139 -13.11 19.26 6.69
N PRO A 140 -13.16 20.57 6.99
CA PRO A 140 -12.03 21.46 6.80
C PRO A 140 -10.85 21.09 7.70
N PHE A 141 -9.62 21.40 7.30
CA PHE A 141 -8.40 20.98 8.02
C PHE A 141 -8.37 21.44 9.49
N GLU A 142 -8.97 22.58 9.79
CA GLU A 142 -9.04 23.17 11.13
C GLU A 142 -9.90 22.32 12.07
N SER A 143 -10.74 21.43 11.53
CA SER A 143 -11.57 20.50 12.30
C SER A 143 -10.90 19.15 12.57
N TRP A 144 -9.68 18.93 12.04
CA TRP A 144 -8.99 17.66 12.18
C TRP A 144 -8.28 17.57 13.53
N GLU A 145 -8.61 16.55 14.30
CA GLU A 145 -8.00 16.22 15.57
C GLU A 145 -6.95 15.12 15.37
N PRO A 146 -5.66 15.35 15.64
CA PRO A 146 -4.63 14.33 15.53
C PRO A 146 -4.90 13.15 16.46
N LEU A 147 -4.80 11.93 15.97
CA LEU A 147 -4.96 10.70 16.75
C LEU A 147 -3.65 9.92 16.87
N ARG A 148 -2.89 9.81 15.80
CA ARG A 148 -1.62 9.07 15.80
C ARG A 148 -0.64 9.64 14.78
N SER A 149 0.61 9.83 15.20
CA SER A 149 1.74 10.04 14.33
C SER A 149 2.54 8.74 14.18
N PRO A 150 3.25 8.54 13.04
CA PRO A 150 4.09 7.37 12.87
C PRO A 150 5.26 7.41 13.86
N GLY A 151 5.66 6.24 14.36
CA GLY A 151 6.90 6.06 15.11
C GLY A 151 8.14 6.11 14.21
N PRO A 152 9.35 6.06 14.78
CA PRO A 152 10.57 5.96 14.00
C PRO A 152 10.59 4.75 13.08
N GLY A 153 10.75 4.95 11.77
CA GLY A 153 10.73 3.88 10.77
C GLY A 153 9.36 3.27 10.50
N GLU A 154 8.29 3.94 10.93
CA GLU A 154 6.92 3.59 10.58
C GLU A 154 6.39 4.50 9.48
N ARG A 155 5.56 3.94 8.59
CA ARG A 155 4.72 4.66 7.64
C ARG A 155 3.27 4.21 7.78
N ILE A 156 2.37 5.14 8.06
CA ILE A 156 0.93 4.89 8.09
C ILE A 156 0.40 5.08 6.67
N THR A 157 -0.24 4.05 6.12
CA THR A 157 -0.64 4.03 4.70
C THR A 157 -2.13 4.11 4.49
N ASP A 158 -2.94 3.49 5.38
CA ASP A 158 -4.37 3.38 5.18
C ASP A 158 -5.13 3.24 6.50
N VAL A 159 -6.44 3.49 6.48
CA VAL A 159 -7.35 3.36 7.62
C VAL A 159 -8.63 2.67 7.20
N GLU A 160 -9.11 1.73 8.02
CA GLU A 160 -10.41 1.08 7.92
C GLU A 160 -11.16 1.27 9.25
N ALA A 161 -12.37 1.82 9.20
CA ALA A 161 -13.12 2.21 10.38
C ALA A 161 -14.47 1.48 10.47
N HIS A 162 -14.71 0.82 11.59
CA HIS A 162 -15.90 0.03 11.87
C HIS A 162 -16.62 0.48 13.13
N ALA A 163 -17.72 -0.21 13.48
CA ALA A 163 -18.50 0.11 14.67
C ALA A 163 -17.65 0.13 15.95
N ASP A 164 -16.91 -0.94 16.17
CA ASP A 164 -16.19 -1.20 17.42
C ASP A 164 -14.67 -1.00 17.31
N TYR A 165 -14.12 -0.82 16.10
CA TYR A 165 -12.68 -0.68 15.93
C TYR A 165 -12.29 0.29 14.80
N VAL A 166 -11.06 0.75 14.86
CA VAL A 166 -10.32 1.35 13.76
C VAL A 166 -9.07 0.52 13.53
N ALA A 167 -8.86 0.05 12.30
CA ALA A 167 -7.66 -0.64 11.88
C ALA A 167 -6.78 0.30 11.03
N LEU A 168 -5.49 0.31 11.30
CA LEU A 168 -4.48 1.03 10.52
C LEU A 168 -3.59 0.05 9.80
N SER A 169 -3.46 0.23 8.50
CA SER A 169 -2.40 -0.37 7.72
C SER A 169 -1.15 0.48 7.80
N LEU A 170 -0.02 -0.13 8.11
CA LEU A 170 1.25 0.57 8.23
C LEU A 170 2.43 -0.32 7.83
N ARG A 171 3.57 0.30 7.63
CA ARG A 171 4.85 -0.37 7.43
C ARG A 171 5.78 -0.08 8.61
N SER A 172 6.51 -1.09 9.04
CA SER A 172 7.56 -0.96 10.06
C SER A 172 8.62 -2.03 9.82
N GLY A 173 9.90 -1.66 9.85
CA GLY A 173 11.00 -2.58 9.60
C GLY A 173 10.94 -3.27 8.23
N SER A 174 10.46 -2.57 7.21
CA SER A 174 10.25 -3.05 5.83
C SER A 174 9.18 -4.15 5.66
N LEU A 175 8.28 -4.31 6.63
CA LEU A 175 7.17 -5.25 6.59
C LEU A 175 5.83 -4.53 6.78
N THR A 176 4.77 -5.07 6.21
CA THR A 176 3.41 -4.61 6.47
C THR A 176 2.97 -5.00 7.87
N GLN A 177 2.17 -4.14 8.49
CA GLN A 177 1.61 -4.30 9.83
C GLN A 177 0.16 -3.84 9.84
N VAL A 178 -0.63 -4.39 10.75
CA VAL A 178 -1.98 -3.91 11.07
C VAL A 178 -2.04 -3.62 12.56
N ASP A 179 -2.35 -2.37 12.91
CA ASP A 179 -2.60 -1.97 14.29
C ASP A 179 -4.08 -1.65 14.46
N VAL A 180 -4.65 -2.03 15.60
CA VAL A 180 -6.08 -1.91 15.88
C VAL A 180 -6.31 -1.12 17.16
N TRP A 181 -7.26 -0.19 17.10
CA TRP A 181 -7.80 0.50 18.24
C TRP A 181 -9.25 0.05 18.47
N ASP A 182 -9.55 -0.38 19.69
CA ASP A 182 -10.91 -0.67 20.16
C ASP A 182 -11.63 0.65 20.49
N ARG A 183 -12.62 1.03 19.67
CA ARG A 183 -13.38 2.28 19.84
C ARG A 183 -14.28 2.30 21.08
N ARG A 184 -14.46 1.17 21.73
CA ARG A 184 -15.18 1.09 23.02
C ARG A 184 -14.34 1.64 24.17
N GLU A 185 -13.03 1.80 23.97
CA GLU A 185 -12.14 2.45 24.92
C GLU A 185 -12.21 3.97 24.83
N ALA A 186 -12.09 4.63 25.99
CA ALA A 186 -12.18 6.08 26.10
C ALA A 186 -11.05 6.84 25.42
N SER A 187 -9.90 6.19 25.26
CA SER A 187 -8.69 6.74 24.61
C SER A 187 -8.10 5.72 23.64
N PRO A 188 -7.53 6.16 22.52
CA PRO A 188 -6.91 5.26 21.56
C PRO A 188 -5.72 4.51 22.16
N THR A 189 -5.87 3.18 22.28
CA THR A 189 -4.75 2.27 22.59
C THR A 189 -4.57 1.35 21.41
N TRP A 190 -3.44 1.52 20.71
CA TRP A 190 -3.14 0.76 19.51
C TRP A 190 -2.49 -0.57 19.86
N ARG A 191 -3.04 -1.66 19.32
CA ARG A 191 -2.54 -3.02 19.49
C ARG A 191 -2.19 -3.62 18.15
N ARG A 192 -1.00 -4.19 18.05
CA ARG A 192 -0.53 -4.84 16.83
C ARG A 192 -1.18 -6.20 16.66
N VAL A 193 -1.60 -6.51 15.42
CA VAL A 193 -2.04 -7.86 15.06
C VAL A 193 -0.80 -8.72 14.86
N GLU A 194 -0.58 -9.68 15.76
CA GLU A 194 0.53 -10.63 15.65
C GLU A 194 0.08 -11.92 14.97
N VAL A 195 0.87 -12.38 14.00
CA VAL A 195 0.65 -13.63 13.26
C VAL A 195 1.92 -14.45 13.24
N ASP A 196 1.78 -15.77 13.12
CA ASP A 196 2.91 -16.71 13.11
C ASP A 196 3.59 -16.74 11.72
N ALA A 197 4.14 -15.62 11.30
CA ALA A 197 4.94 -15.47 10.11
C ALA A 197 5.86 -14.24 10.29
N PRO A 198 7.11 -14.42 10.71
CA PRO A 198 8.01 -13.32 11.07
C PRO A 198 8.39 -12.43 9.87
N VAL A 199 8.50 -13.00 8.68
CA VAL A 199 8.66 -12.25 7.42
C VAL A 199 7.38 -12.42 6.62
N ARG A 200 6.57 -11.37 6.54
CA ARG A 200 5.21 -11.48 6.00
C ARG A 200 4.71 -10.22 5.33
N THR A 201 3.69 -10.44 4.54
CA THR A 201 2.70 -9.44 4.13
C THR A 201 1.43 -9.68 4.94
N ILE A 202 0.86 -8.65 5.53
CA ILE A 202 -0.43 -8.66 6.22
C ILE A 202 -1.25 -7.46 5.78
N ALA A 203 -2.54 -7.68 5.49
CA ALA A 203 -3.50 -6.65 5.12
C ALA A 203 -4.86 -6.92 5.74
N THR A 204 -5.67 -5.88 5.89
CA THR A 204 -7.09 -6.03 6.26
C THR A 204 -7.87 -6.62 5.09
N VAL A 205 -8.90 -7.40 5.41
CA VAL A 205 -9.87 -7.92 4.44
C VAL A 205 -11.20 -7.20 4.68
N PRO A 206 -11.77 -6.51 3.68
CA PRO A 206 -13.03 -5.79 3.85
C PRO A 206 -14.12 -6.66 4.45
N THR A 207 -14.74 -6.19 5.51
CA THR A 207 -15.81 -6.87 6.23
C THR A 207 -17.02 -5.95 6.42
N PRO A 208 -18.24 -6.50 6.60
CA PRO A 208 -19.41 -5.71 6.96
C PRO A 208 -19.21 -4.92 8.26
N TRP A 209 -19.94 -3.81 8.40
CA TRP A 209 -19.82 -2.83 9.46
C TRP A 209 -19.73 -3.35 10.90
N ASN A 210 -20.50 -4.41 11.22
CA ASN A 210 -20.54 -4.99 12.57
C ASN A 210 -19.78 -6.31 12.68
N ASP A 211 -19.06 -6.72 11.63
CA ASP A 211 -18.32 -7.96 11.66
C ASP A 211 -16.96 -7.76 12.34
N PRO A 212 -16.40 -8.82 12.92
CA PRO A 212 -15.03 -8.79 13.42
C PRO A 212 -14.02 -8.44 12.31
N LEU A 213 -12.93 -7.80 12.68
CA LEU A 213 -11.81 -7.55 11.78
C LEU A 213 -11.31 -8.87 11.20
N ARG A 214 -11.07 -8.89 9.91
CA ARG A 214 -10.36 -9.97 9.23
C ARG A 214 -9.07 -9.44 8.62
N VAL A 215 -8.05 -10.27 8.68
CA VAL A 215 -6.76 -10.02 8.03
C VAL A 215 -6.41 -11.19 7.13
N GLU A 216 -5.76 -10.90 6.02
CA GLU A 216 -5.05 -11.91 5.24
C GLU A 216 -3.55 -11.71 5.46
N PHE A 217 -2.84 -12.79 5.72
CA PHE A 217 -1.39 -12.77 5.77
C PHE A 217 -0.79 -13.92 4.97
N GLN A 218 0.41 -13.69 4.49
CA GLN A 218 1.18 -14.65 3.70
C GLN A 218 2.66 -14.32 3.75
N SER A 219 3.49 -15.22 3.24
CA SER A 219 4.89 -14.97 2.95
C SER A 219 5.31 -15.73 1.68
N GLN A 220 6.56 -15.72 1.31
CA GLN A 220 7.02 -16.55 0.19
C GLN A 220 6.87 -18.06 0.48
N THR A 221 6.87 -18.44 1.74
CA THR A 221 6.79 -19.85 2.17
C THR A 221 5.45 -20.21 2.81
N VAL A 222 4.74 -19.25 3.39
CA VAL A 222 3.43 -19.43 4.04
C VAL A 222 2.31 -19.06 3.08
N PRO A 223 1.42 -20.02 2.71
CA PRO A 223 0.29 -19.74 1.82
C PRO A 223 -0.66 -18.68 2.40
N PRO A 224 -1.40 -17.94 1.53
CA PRO A 224 -2.40 -16.97 1.95
C PRO A 224 -3.35 -17.55 3.00
N THR A 225 -3.42 -16.88 4.13
CA THR A 225 -4.17 -17.30 5.31
C THR A 225 -5.06 -16.17 5.77
N VAL A 226 -6.37 -16.40 5.78
CA VAL A 226 -7.36 -15.47 6.34
C VAL A 226 -7.59 -15.80 7.80
N ALA A 227 -7.51 -14.80 8.65
CA ALA A 227 -7.75 -14.91 10.08
C ALA A 227 -8.74 -13.83 10.56
N GLU A 228 -9.47 -14.17 11.60
CA GLU A 228 -10.35 -13.27 12.34
C GLU A 228 -9.62 -12.74 13.56
N VAL A 229 -9.69 -11.44 13.76
CA VAL A 229 -9.09 -10.74 14.89
C VAL A 229 -10.21 -10.32 15.84
N SER A 230 -10.18 -10.85 17.06
CA SER A 230 -11.12 -10.50 18.11
C SER A 230 -10.54 -9.44 19.03
N LEU A 231 -11.30 -8.40 19.28
CA LEU A 231 -10.99 -7.39 20.29
C LEU A 231 -11.05 -8.00 21.68
N PRO A 232 -10.27 -7.50 22.65
CA PRO A 232 -10.39 -7.92 24.04
C PRO A 232 -11.81 -7.67 24.56
N ASN A 233 -12.25 -8.53 25.47
CA ASN A 233 -13.46 -8.21 26.21
C ASN A 233 -13.23 -6.94 27.04
N PRO A 234 -14.13 -5.95 27.00
CA PRO A 234 -13.99 -4.77 27.85
C PRO A 234 -13.94 -5.23 29.31
N ALA A 235 -12.77 -5.02 29.94
CA ALA A 235 -12.61 -5.36 31.36
C ALA A 235 -13.62 -4.57 32.19
N PRO A 236 -14.27 -5.16 33.21
CA PRO A 236 -15.04 -4.38 34.16
C PRO A 236 -14.10 -3.38 34.82
N ALA A 237 -14.56 -2.11 34.97
CA ALA A 237 -13.77 -0.96 35.44
C ALA A 237 -13.11 -1.13 36.84
N SER A 238 -13.14 -2.31 37.43
CA SER A 238 -12.72 -2.62 38.79
C SER A 238 -11.50 -3.56 38.92
N SER A 239 -10.82 -3.92 37.82
CA SER A 239 -9.62 -4.79 37.91
C SER A 239 -8.38 -4.08 37.39
N PRO A 240 -7.46 -3.62 38.28
CA PRO A 240 -6.21 -2.97 37.87
C PRO A 240 -5.09 -3.93 37.43
N GLU A 241 -5.30 -5.24 37.41
CA GLU A 241 -4.22 -6.20 37.49
C GLU A 241 -4.06 -7.17 36.31
N ASP A 242 -4.63 -6.91 35.13
CA ASP A 242 -4.36 -7.79 33.98
C ASP A 242 -4.00 -7.03 32.70
N PRO A 243 -2.71 -6.64 32.52
CA PRO A 243 -2.24 -6.07 31.27
C PRO A 243 -2.25 -7.09 30.11
N GLU A 244 -2.27 -8.42 30.38
CA GLU A 244 -2.35 -9.47 29.35
C GLU A 244 -3.78 -9.69 28.85
N GLY A 245 -4.81 -9.37 29.62
CA GLY A 245 -6.23 -9.44 29.20
C GLY A 245 -6.61 -8.44 28.08
N ALA A 246 -5.70 -7.56 27.72
CA ALA A 246 -5.86 -6.55 26.67
C ALA A 246 -5.35 -6.97 25.29
N ALA A 247 -4.89 -8.20 25.10
CA ALA A 247 -4.33 -8.67 23.83
C ALA A 247 -5.42 -9.01 22.80
N LEU A 248 -5.10 -8.77 21.52
CA LEU A 248 -5.92 -9.24 20.39
C LEU A 248 -5.80 -10.77 20.30
N THR A 249 -6.91 -11.42 19.95
CA THR A 249 -6.90 -12.87 19.66
C THR A 249 -7.04 -13.06 18.15
N VAL A 250 -6.11 -13.80 17.55
CA VAL A 250 -6.10 -14.10 16.12
C VAL A 250 -6.46 -15.57 15.92
N ARG A 251 -7.54 -15.82 15.16
CA ARG A 251 -8.05 -17.16 14.87
C ARG A 251 -8.05 -17.41 13.36
N THR A 252 -7.23 -18.34 12.90
CA THR A 252 -7.23 -18.76 11.50
C THR A 252 -8.60 -19.27 11.07
N LEU A 253 -9.13 -18.72 9.98
CA LEU A 253 -10.36 -19.16 9.33
C LEU A 253 -10.09 -20.13 8.20
N ARG A 254 -9.12 -19.77 7.35
CA ARG A 254 -8.78 -20.54 6.15
C ARG A 254 -7.33 -20.28 5.73
N THR A 255 -6.63 -21.34 5.39
CA THR A 255 -5.35 -21.27 4.68
C THR A 255 -5.52 -21.85 3.28
N ARG A 256 -4.95 -21.22 2.26
CA ARG A 256 -4.91 -21.75 0.90
C ARG A 256 -4.18 -23.07 0.86
N GLU A 257 -4.76 -24.07 0.25
CA GLU A 257 -4.09 -25.37 0.08
C GLU A 257 -2.90 -25.25 -0.89
N ALA A 258 -1.77 -25.80 -0.49
CA ALA A 258 -0.55 -25.91 -1.28
C ALA A 258 -0.05 -27.38 -1.24
N PRO A 259 -0.67 -28.30 -1.99
CA PRO A 259 -0.28 -29.70 -1.98
C PRO A 259 1.20 -29.90 -2.32
N SER A 260 1.87 -30.75 -1.57
CA SER A 260 3.31 -31.05 -1.75
C SER A 260 4.25 -29.89 -1.44
N TRP A 261 3.80 -28.88 -0.70
CA TRP A 261 4.62 -27.81 -0.15
C TRP A 261 4.62 -27.88 1.37
N ASP A 262 5.80 -27.92 1.97
CA ASP A 262 5.99 -27.85 3.43
C ASP A 262 6.84 -26.60 3.75
N PRO A 263 6.26 -25.53 4.33
CA PRO A 263 7.01 -24.34 4.69
C PRO A 263 8.15 -24.64 5.70
N ALA A 264 8.03 -25.69 6.51
CA ALA A 264 9.07 -26.08 7.48
C ALA A 264 10.37 -26.59 6.82
N GLU A 265 10.38 -26.89 5.52
CA GLU A 265 11.60 -27.21 4.76
C GLU A 265 12.43 -25.98 4.43
N TYR A 266 11.89 -24.76 4.65
CA TYR A 266 12.52 -23.51 4.24
C TYR A 266 12.78 -22.60 5.43
N VAL A 267 13.75 -21.72 5.26
CA VAL A 267 14.01 -20.57 6.12
C VAL A 267 13.72 -19.33 5.32
N GLU A 268 12.94 -18.43 5.89
CA GLU A 268 12.64 -17.12 5.33
C GLU A 268 13.01 -16.07 6.36
N GLU A 269 13.95 -15.20 6.03
CA GLU A 269 14.49 -14.23 6.97
C GLU A 269 14.69 -12.86 6.34
N ARG A 270 14.65 -11.81 7.16
CA ARG A 270 15.00 -10.46 6.80
C ARG A 270 16.43 -10.17 7.18
N VAL A 271 17.28 -9.96 6.18
CA VAL A 271 18.67 -9.54 6.37
C VAL A 271 18.86 -8.10 5.89
N TRP A 272 19.95 -7.47 6.34
CA TRP A 272 20.24 -6.08 6.04
C TRP A 272 21.62 -5.97 5.41
N VAL A 273 21.66 -5.50 4.17
CA VAL A 273 22.90 -5.33 3.41
C VAL A 273 23.34 -3.87 3.47
N LEU A 274 24.59 -3.60 3.77
CA LEU A 274 25.14 -2.25 3.76
C LEU A 274 25.39 -1.81 2.32
N ALA A 275 24.76 -0.72 1.90
CA ALA A 275 24.98 -0.13 0.60
C ALA A 275 26.39 0.44 0.48
N ARG A 276 26.87 0.62 -0.74
CA ARG A 276 28.21 1.21 -1.03
C ARG A 276 28.40 2.63 -0.51
N ASP A 277 27.33 3.36 -0.19
CA ASP A 277 27.38 4.65 0.46
C ASP A 277 27.88 4.59 1.92
N GLY A 278 27.96 3.38 2.50
CA GLY A 278 28.47 3.14 3.85
C GLY A 278 27.52 3.52 4.98
N ALA A 279 26.30 3.94 4.66
CA ALA A 279 25.30 4.40 5.63
C ALA A 279 23.95 3.68 5.49
N THR A 280 23.47 3.51 4.28
CA THR A 280 22.16 2.92 4.00
C THR A 280 22.18 1.41 4.21
N ARG A 281 21.14 0.89 4.88
CA ARG A 281 20.93 -0.55 5.04
C ARG A 281 19.77 -1.00 4.17
N ILE A 282 20.07 -1.81 3.16
CA ILE A 282 19.10 -2.34 2.21
C ILE A 282 18.44 -3.57 2.82
N PRO A 283 17.10 -3.59 3.00
CA PRO A 283 16.43 -4.80 3.45
C PRO A 283 16.43 -5.84 2.33
N VAL A 284 16.64 -7.10 2.71
CA VAL A 284 16.58 -8.24 1.78
C VAL A 284 15.77 -9.35 2.43
N THR A 285 14.75 -9.85 1.74
CA THR A 285 14.11 -11.12 2.11
C THR A 285 14.93 -12.25 1.51
N LEU A 286 15.52 -13.07 2.36
CA LEU A 286 16.32 -14.22 1.96
C LEU A 286 15.54 -15.51 2.21
N ILE A 287 15.40 -16.35 1.20
CA ILE A 287 14.69 -17.62 1.28
C ILE A 287 15.64 -18.73 0.79
N HIS A 288 15.76 -19.79 1.59
CA HIS A 288 16.57 -20.93 1.23
C HIS A 288 16.05 -22.22 1.88
N HIS A 289 16.42 -23.38 1.34
CA HIS A 289 16.15 -24.64 1.99
C HIS A 289 16.85 -24.70 3.37
N ARG A 290 16.20 -25.29 4.35
CA ARG A 290 16.69 -25.38 5.76
C ARG A 290 18.10 -25.97 5.90
N ASP A 291 18.50 -26.83 4.96
CA ASP A 291 19.81 -27.48 4.96
C ASP A 291 20.89 -26.68 4.22
N ALA A 292 20.49 -25.61 3.49
CA ALA A 292 21.44 -24.75 2.80
C ALA A 292 22.35 -24.01 3.82
N ARG A 293 23.59 -23.81 3.43
CA ARG A 293 24.60 -23.10 4.21
C ARG A 293 25.35 -22.13 3.32
N PRO A 294 25.84 -21.01 3.83
CA PRO A 294 26.62 -20.05 3.07
C PRO A 294 28.05 -20.59 2.83
N ASP A 295 28.16 -21.63 2.00
CA ASP A 295 29.42 -22.32 1.65
C ASP A 295 29.93 -22.00 0.25
N GLY A 296 29.27 -21.08 -0.46
CA GLY A 296 29.66 -20.64 -1.80
C GLY A 296 29.33 -21.65 -2.91
N THR A 297 28.40 -22.57 -2.70
CA THR A 297 28.10 -23.64 -3.71
C THR A 297 26.74 -23.46 -4.37
N HIS A 298 25.82 -22.70 -3.78
CA HIS A 298 24.45 -22.58 -4.27
C HIS A 298 24.32 -21.68 -5.49
N ALA A 299 23.31 -21.92 -6.31
CA ALA A 299 22.84 -20.94 -7.29
C ALA A 299 21.91 -19.94 -6.57
N GLY A 300 21.84 -18.72 -7.08
CA GLY A 300 21.00 -17.66 -6.55
C GLY A 300 20.00 -17.12 -7.57
N TRP A 301 18.90 -16.58 -7.05
CA TRP A 301 17.89 -15.86 -7.83
C TRP A 301 17.51 -14.60 -7.08
N GLN A 302 17.86 -13.44 -7.63
CA GLN A 302 17.60 -12.14 -7.04
C GLN A 302 16.53 -11.39 -7.84
N ILE A 303 15.56 -10.81 -7.15
CA ILE A 303 14.50 -10.02 -7.77
C ILE A 303 14.44 -8.64 -7.11
N GLY A 304 13.98 -7.63 -7.88
CA GLY A 304 13.77 -6.27 -7.40
C GLY A 304 12.89 -5.45 -8.34
N TYR A 305 12.43 -4.30 -7.82
CA TYR A 305 11.58 -3.37 -8.56
C TYR A 305 12.07 -1.91 -8.43
N GLY A 306 11.84 -1.24 -7.30
CA GLY A 306 12.43 0.04 -6.94
C GLY A 306 11.86 1.26 -7.65
N SER A 307 10.54 1.35 -7.87
CA SER A 307 9.87 2.50 -8.46
C SER A 307 8.45 2.68 -7.89
N TYR A 308 7.87 3.87 -8.04
CA TYR A 308 6.47 4.22 -7.73
C TYR A 308 6.04 4.00 -6.28
N GLU A 309 6.98 3.97 -5.33
CA GLU A 309 6.69 3.56 -3.94
C GLU A 309 6.10 2.13 -3.84
N VAL A 310 6.16 1.35 -4.93
CA VAL A 310 5.68 -0.04 -4.93
C VAL A 310 6.62 -0.92 -4.14
N SER A 311 6.06 -1.69 -3.21
CA SER A 311 6.82 -2.63 -2.39
C SER A 311 6.71 -4.05 -2.95
N TYR A 312 7.85 -4.72 -3.09
CA TYR A 312 7.90 -6.15 -3.36
C TYR A 312 7.79 -6.93 -2.06
N ASP A 313 6.57 -6.98 -1.54
CA ASP A 313 6.31 -7.69 -0.29
C ASP A 313 6.41 -9.22 -0.48
N PRO A 314 6.75 -9.97 0.58
CA PRO A 314 6.78 -11.43 0.53
C PRO A 314 5.37 -12.00 0.29
N GLU A 315 5.14 -12.56 -0.89
CA GLU A 315 3.88 -13.15 -1.29
C GLU A 315 4.05 -14.59 -1.77
N PHE A 316 3.07 -15.45 -1.48
CA PHE A 316 3.08 -16.85 -1.84
C PHE A 316 2.72 -17.06 -3.30
N GLU A 317 3.73 -17.32 -4.12
CA GLU A 317 3.55 -17.61 -5.54
C GLU A 317 3.80 -19.10 -5.85
N THR A 318 2.75 -19.84 -6.22
CA THR A 318 2.89 -21.27 -6.55
C THR A 318 3.87 -21.55 -7.69
N LEU A 319 4.00 -20.62 -8.64
CA LEU A 319 4.97 -20.73 -9.75
C LEU A 319 6.42 -20.56 -9.29
N ARG A 320 6.68 -19.96 -8.14
CA ARG A 320 8.02 -19.82 -7.56
C ARG A 320 8.50 -21.05 -6.81
N LEU A 321 7.60 -21.89 -6.31
CA LEU A 321 7.95 -23.04 -5.49
C LEU A 321 8.99 -23.99 -6.12
N PRO A 322 8.95 -24.29 -7.45
CA PRO A 322 10.01 -25.09 -8.09
C PRO A 322 11.39 -24.41 -8.06
N ILE A 323 11.42 -23.07 -8.07
CA ILE A 323 12.64 -22.27 -8.00
C ILE A 323 13.19 -22.33 -6.57
N LEU A 324 12.37 -22.04 -5.57
CA LEU A 324 12.75 -22.04 -4.16
C LEU A 324 13.37 -23.39 -3.70
N ARG A 325 12.98 -24.50 -4.33
CA ARG A 325 13.55 -25.83 -4.05
C ARG A 325 15.00 -26.00 -4.53
N ARG A 326 15.52 -25.08 -5.37
CA ARG A 326 16.77 -25.29 -6.09
C ARG A 326 17.82 -24.22 -5.89
N VAL A 327 17.41 -23.05 -5.41
CA VAL A 327 18.28 -21.87 -5.32
C VAL A 327 18.10 -21.17 -3.99
N VAL A 328 19.07 -20.34 -3.63
CA VAL A 328 18.88 -19.26 -2.66
C VAL A 328 18.15 -18.14 -3.38
N TYR A 329 17.02 -17.73 -2.84
CA TYR A 329 16.17 -16.71 -3.44
C TYR A 329 16.21 -15.43 -2.61
N ALA A 330 16.38 -14.29 -3.25
CA ALA A 330 16.51 -13.00 -2.60
C ALA A 330 15.57 -11.96 -3.22
N ILE A 331 14.78 -11.28 -2.39
CA ILE A 331 14.07 -10.06 -2.78
C ILE A 331 14.88 -8.88 -2.28
N ALA A 332 15.45 -8.10 -3.18
CA ALA A 332 16.17 -6.88 -2.85
C ALA A 332 15.19 -5.71 -2.79
N HIS A 333 14.92 -5.21 -1.58
CA HIS A 333 14.02 -4.09 -1.34
C HIS A 333 14.77 -2.77 -1.51
N VAL A 334 15.07 -2.44 -2.76
CA VAL A 334 15.93 -1.32 -3.13
C VAL A 334 15.23 0.03 -3.00
N ARG A 335 15.98 1.12 -2.85
CA ARG A 335 15.44 2.49 -2.86
C ARG A 335 14.63 2.74 -4.14
N GLY A 336 13.60 3.60 -4.03
CA GLY A 336 12.58 3.83 -5.05
C GLY A 336 11.33 2.98 -4.86
N GLY A 337 11.41 1.88 -4.06
CA GLY A 337 10.25 1.16 -3.53
C GLY A 337 9.68 1.81 -2.27
N GLY A 338 8.61 1.23 -1.72
CA GLY A 338 7.91 1.74 -0.53
C GLY A 338 8.21 0.99 0.76
N GLU A 339 9.09 0.00 0.75
CA GLU A 339 9.28 -0.94 1.85
C GLU A 339 9.70 -0.27 3.16
N MET A 340 10.50 0.79 3.06
CA MET A 340 10.98 1.57 4.21
C MET A 340 10.28 2.92 4.37
N GLY A 341 9.14 3.12 3.68
CA GLY A 341 8.34 4.32 3.72
C GLY A 341 8.67 5.34 2.62
N ARG A 342 8.11 6.54 2.75
CA ARG A 342 8.17 7.58 1.71
C ARG A 342 9.60 8.08 1.45
N ALA A 343 10.41 8.24 2.49
CA ALA A 343 11.79 8.66 2.35
C ALA A 343 12.62 7.68 1.51
N TRP A 344 12.30 6.37 1.57
CA TRP A 344 12.94 5.34 0.79
C TRP A 344 12.61 5.45 -0.70
N TYR A 345 11.36 5.78 -1.01
CA TYR A 345 10.93 6.07 -2.36
C TYR A 345 11.61 7.33 -2.93
N GLU A 346 11.57 8.42 -2.18
CA GLU A 346 12.14 9.70 -2.60
C GLU A 346 13.67 9.61 -2.85
N ASP A 347 14.38 8.74 -2.12
CA ASP A 347 15.84 8.52 -2.29
C ASP A 347 16.17 7.53 -3.41
N GLY A 348 15.20 7.15 -4.25
CA GLY A 348 15.40 6.25 -5.38
C GLY A 348 14.64 6.66 -6.64
N LYS A 349 14.28 7.94 -6.81
CA LYS A 349 13.59 8.45 -7.99
C LYS A 349 14.30 9.65 -8.62
N GLU A 350 13.85 10.05 -9.81
CA GLU A 350 14.36 11.22 -10.54
C GLU A 350 15.90 11.25 -10.60
N LEU A 351 16.51 12.35 -10.15
CA LEU A 351 17.96 12.56 -10.24
C LEU A 351 18.79 11.65 -9.34
N VAL A 352 18.19 10.95 -8.39
CA VAL A 352 18.85 9.98 -7.50
C VAL A 352 18.47 8.53 -7.82
N LYS A 353 17.83 8.28 -8.97
CA LYS A 353 17.42 6.94 -9.44
C LYS A 353 18.57 5.93 -9.46
N GLU A 354 19.80 6.36 -9.61
CA GLU A 354 20.98 5.50 -9.55
C GLU A 354 21.09 4.71 -8.25
N HIS A 355 20.52 5.20 -7.14
CA HIS A 355 20.51 4.46 -5.88
C HIS A 355 19.77 3.14 -5.99
N THR A 356 18.67 3.08 -6.76
CA THR A 356 17.94 1.84 -7.03
C THR A 356 18.87 0.78 -7.67
N PHE A 357 19.67 1.20 -8.64
CA PHE A 357 20.53 0.30 -9.41
C PHE A 357 21.73 -0.17 -8.61
N THR A 358 22.34 0.76 -7.86
CA THR A 358 23.50 0.44 -7.03
C THR A 358 23.11 -0.43 -5.84
N ASP A 359 21.96 -0.20 -5.20
CA ASP A 359 21.44 -1.05 -4.14
C ASP A 359 21.27 -2.50 -4.60
N PHE A 360 20.73 -2.70 -5.81
CA PHE A 360 20.54 -4.04 -6.37
C PHE A 360 21.87 -4.76 -6.62
N ILE A 361 22.88 -4.04 -7.11
CA ILE A 361 24.24 -4.58 -7.31
C ILE A 361 24.89 -4.90 -5.97
N ASP A 362 24.74 -4.03 -4.95
CA ASP A 362 25.33 -4.24 -3.63
C ASP A 362 24.74 -5.50 -2.94
N VAL A 363 23.45 -5.76 -3.14
CA VAL A 363 22.83 -7.03 -2.69
C VAL A 363 23.40 -8.23 -3.45
N ALA A 364 23.62 -8.12 -4.77
CA ALA A 364 24.24 -9.18 -5.56
C ALA A 364 25.66 -9.49 -5.09
N ASP A 365 26.47 -8.46 -4.82
CA ASP A 365 27.82 -8.60 -4.28
C ASP A 365 27.79 -9.27 -2.89
N TRP A 366 26.88 -8.81 -2.01
CA TRP A 366 26.72 -9.40 -0.68
C TRP A 366 26.33 -10.89 -0.73
N LEU A 367 25.44 -11.30 -1.63
CA LEU A 367 25.02 -12.70 -1.79
C LEU A 367 26.21 -13.60 -2.14
N VAL A 368 27.16 -13.11 -2.93
CA VAL A 368 28.37 -13.84 -3.30
C VAL A 368 29.41 -13.78 -2.18
N ASP A 369 29.69 -12.61 -1.64
CA ASP A 369 30.75 -12.40 -0.65
C ASP A 369 30.42 -13.08 0.70
N SER A 370 29.15 -13.16 1.06
CA SER A 370 28.69 -13.91 2.25
C SER A 370 28.63 -15.43 2.05
N GLY A 371 28.90 -15.92 0.84
CA GLY A 371 28.88 -17.33 0.52
C GLY A 371 27.50 -17.95 0.28
N TRP A 372 26.44 -17.17 0.29
CA TRP A 372 25.10 -17.68 -0.03
C TRP A 372 24.98 -18.12 -1.49
N VAL A 373 25.68 -17.46 -2.41
CA VAL A 373 25.64 -17.75 -3.85
C VAL A 373 27.03 -17.95 -4.39
N ALA A 374 27.23 -18.98 -5.20
CA ALA A 374 28.48 -19.22 -5.89
C ALA A 374 28.76 -18.12 -6.94
N PRO A 375 30.00 -17.65 -7.10
CA PRO A 375 30.38 -16.72 -8.15
C PRO A 375 29.92 -17.19 -9.54
N GLY A 376 29.30 -16.30 -10.31
CA GLY A 376 28.80 -16.59 -11.65
C GLY A 376 27.56 -17.51 -11.70
N ARG A 377 26.85 -17.70 -10.59
CA ARG A 377 25.62 -18.52 -10.52
C ARG A 377 24.40 -17.74 -10.01
N LEU A 378 24.43 -16.42 -10.08
CA LEU A 378 23.30 -15.55 -9.71
C LEU A 378 22.47 -15.18 -10.95
N VAL A 379 21.16 -15.34 -10.87
CA VAL A 379 20.17 -14.86 -11.82
C VAL A 379 19.53 -13.61 -11.26
N ALA A 380 19.34 -12.57 -12.09
CA ALA A 380 18.57 -11.40 -11.76
C ALA A 380 17.23 -11.38 -12.50
N GLU A 381 16.16 -10.90 -11.85
CA GLU A 381 14.85 -10.75 -12.45
C GLU A 381 14.22 -9.43 -12.05
N GLY A 382 13.56 -8.77 -13.03
CA GLY A 382 12.74 -7.58 -12.80
C GLY A 382 11.75 -7.40 -13.94
N ARG A 383 10.59 -6.80 -13.63
CA ARG A 383 9.49 -6.62 -14.57
C ARG A 383 9.04 -5.16 -14.62
N SER A 384 8.57 -4.66 -15.78
CA SER A 384 8.12 -3.28 -15.97
C SER A 384 9.23 -2.28 -15.60
N ALA A 385 9.05 -1.40 -14.62
CA ALA A 385 10.12 -0.56 -14.08
C ALA A 385 11.28 -1.38 -13.44
N GLY A 386 10.98 -2.57 -12.88
CA GLY A 386 12.02 -3.56 -12.54
C GLY A 386 12.78 -4.07 -13.76
N GLY A 387 12.19 -4.01 -14.95
CA GLY A 387 12.87 -4.26 -16.23
C GLY A 387 13.83 -3.14 -16.61
N LEU A 388 13.52 -1.87 -16.31
CA LEU A 388 14.49 -0.76 -16.38
C LEU A 388 15.68 -1.02 -15.45
N LEU A 389 15.42 -1.43 -14.19
CA LEU A 389 16.45 -1.86 -13.26
C LEU A 389 17.33 -2.94 -13.87
N MET A 390 16.76 -3.96 -14.54
CA MET A 390 17.51 -5.02 -15.20
C MET A 390 18.39 -4.51 -16.35
N GLY A 391 17.89 -3.57 -17.14
CA GLY A 391 18.67 -2.90 -18.20
C GLY A 391 19.86 -2.12 -17.63
N ALA A 392 19.62 -1.35 -16.56
CA ALA A 392 20.67 -0.56 -15.89
C ALA A 392 21.78 -1.45 -15.29
N VAL A 393 21.41 -2.50 -14.54
CA VAL A 393 22.41 -3.38 -13.90
C VAL A 393 23.14 -4.26 -14.91
N THR A 394 22.52 -4.59 -16.07
CA THR A 394 23.19 -5.28 -17.17
C THR A 394 24.37 -4.46 -17.69
N ASN A 395 24.19 -3.15 -17.84
CA ASN A 395 25.23 -2.25 -18.31
C ASN A 395 26.28 -1.93 -17.24
N ALA A 396 25.84 -1.74 -15.99
CA ALA A 396 26.72 -1.33 -14.90
C ALA A 396 27.55 -2.48 -14.31
N ALA A 397 27.04 -3.71 -14.31
CA ALA A 397 27.67 -4.86 -13.67
C ALA A 397 27.44 -6.18 -14.46
N PRO A 398 27.85 -6.25 -15.74
CA PRO A 398 27.55 -7.39 -16.63
C PRO A 398 28.10 -8.73 -16.13
N ASP A 399 29.19 -8.71 -15.39
CA ASP A 399 29.88 -9.93 -14.91
C ASP A 399 29.26 -10.49 -13.60
N ARG A 400 28.32 -9.79 -12.98
CA ARG A 400 27.70 -10.22 -11.71
C ARG A 400 26.64 -11.30 -11.89
N PHE A 401 25.96 -11.29 -13.03
CA PHE A 401 24.80 -12.13 -13.26
C PHE A 401 25.06 -13.17 -14.35
N ARG A 402 24.67 -14.41 -14.07
CA ARG A 402 24.71 -15.52 -15.03
C ARG A 402 23.66 -15.37 -16.12
N ALA A 403 22.50 -14.85 -15.75
CA ALA A 403 21.40 -14.55 -16.64
C ALA A 403 20.57 -13.41 -16.03
N ILE A 404 19.89 -12.66 -16.89
CA ILE A 404 19.00 -11.58 -16.53
C ILE A 404 17.65 -11.82 -17.23
N LEU A 405 16.58 -11.78 -16.44
CA LEU A 405 15.20 -11.86 -16.93
C LEU A 405 14.55 -10.47 -16.81
N ALA A 406 14.42 -9.81 -17.95
CA ALA A 406 13.75 -8.52 -18.06
C ALA A 406 12.34 -8.75 -18.63
N GLY A 407 11.32 -8.79 -17.77
CA GLY A 407 9.94 -9.00 -18.17
C GLY A 407 9.27 -7.67 -18.55
N VAL A 408 8.72 -7.58 -19.77
CA VAL A 408 8.05 -6.35 -20.28
C VAL A 408 8.78 -5.06 -19.86
N PRO A 409 10.09 -4.93 -20.18
CA PRO A 409 10.94 -3.93 -19.57
C PRO A 409 10.63 -2.52 -20.08
N PHE A 410 10.57 -1.56 -19.16
CA PHE A 410 10.45 -0.13 -19.45
C PHE A 410 11.85 0.44 -19.74
N VAL A 411 12.38 0.21 -20.93
CA VAL A 411 13.76 0.57 -21.30
C VAL A 411 13.88 1.75 -22.25
N ASP A 412 12.79 2.18 -22.86
CA ASP A 412 12.72 3.40 -23.66
C ASP A 412 11.92 4.48 -22.94
N ALA A 413 12.43 4.91 -21.80
CA ALA A 413 11.78 5.92 -20.96
C ALA A 413 11.66 7.27 -21.68
N LEU A 414 12.74 7.72 -22.35
CA LEU A 414 12.79 9.04 -22.97
C LEU A 414 11.70 9.23 -24.02
N THR A 415 11.57 8.30 -24.99
CA THR A 415 10.58 8.41 -26.05
C THR A 415 9.16 8.28 -25.50
N THR A 416 8.96 7.36 -24.58
CA THR A 416 7.64 7.11 -23.96
C THR A 416 7.17 8.32 -23.15
N ILE A 417 8.01 8.86 -22.26
CA ILE A 417 7.65 9.99 -21.38
C ILE A 417 7.36 11.28 -22.18
N LEU A 418 7.97 11.45 -23.34
CA LEU A 418 7.74 12.63 -24.18
C LEU A 418 6.45 12.56 -25.02
N ASP A 419 5.77 11.42 -25.07
CA ASP A 419 4.52 11.25 -25.82
C ASP A 419 3.31 11.18 -24.89
N PRO A 420 2.60 12.31 -24.63
CA PRO A 420 1.46 12.35 -23.71
C PRO A 420 0.23 11.58 -24.23
N THR A 421 0.26 11.08 -25.47
CA THR A 421 -0.85 10.29 -26.03
C THR A 421 -0.78 8.81 -25.61
N LEU A 422 0.35 8.36 -25.08
CA LEU A 422 0.51 7.00 -24.59
C LEU A 422 -0.12 6.84 -23.19
N PRO A 423 -0.77 5.72 -22.91
CA PRO A 423 -1.30 5.45 -21.58
C PRO A 423 -0.21 5.49 -20.50
N LEU A 424 -0.56 5.99 -19.32
CA LEU A 424 0.29 6.09 -18.11
C LEU A 424 1.45 7.10 -18.20
N THR A 425 1.71 7.70 -19.35
CA THR A 425 2.87 8.60 -19.58
C THR A 425 2.88 9.82 -18.64
N VAL A 426 1.71 10.41 -18.38
CA VAL A 426 1.61 11.61 -17.52
C VAL A 426 2.00 11.31 -16.08
N GLY A 427 1.66 10.12 -15.58
CA GLY A 427 2.07 9.67 -14.25
C GLY A 427 3.60 9.50 -14.09
N GLU A 428 4.30 9.21 -15.20
CA GLU A 428 5.77 9.05 -15.19
C GLU A 428 6.53 10.37 -14.98
N TRP A 429 5.87 11.51 -15.13
CA TRP A 429 6.52 12.81 -14.96
C TRP A 429 6.87 13.12 -13.50
N GLU A 430 6.33 12.35 -12.57
CA GLU A 430 6.59 12.47 -11.13
C GLU A 430 7.59 11.41 -10.60
N GLU A 431 8.16 10.56 -11.51
CA GLU A 431 9.03 9.41 -11.15
C GLU A 431 10.54 9.64 -11.45
#